data_8ab909a184b94a21640b4314cf17238a
#
_entry.id   8ab909a184b94a21640b4314cf17238a
#
_cell.length_a   1.000
_cell.length_b   1.000
_cell.length_c   1.000
_cell.angle_alpha   90.00
_cell.angle_beta   90.00
_cell.angle_gamma   90.00
#
_symmetry.space_group_name_H-M   'P 1'
#
loop_
_entity.id
_entity.type
_entity.pdbx_description
1 polymer ?
#
loop_
_entity_poly.entity_id
_entity_poly.type
_entity_poly.pdbx_seq_one_letter_code
_entity_poly.pdbx_strand_id
1 'polypeptide(L)'
;SIHASKKLKGEASCRTTNTETILHAWCWSFNTIRENMKSIADAGFTMVQTSPANHCFIGDGGGKQIMGNGKWYYHYQPLDWTIGNYQMGTRDEFIAMCAEAKKYGVRVIVDVLPNHTAFDTSAVAQGLRDAVGGIDNLYHANGLVEIKDYNDRLQCTTSGVGGLPDVNTENPDFQYYYMQYVADLIRCGAGGFRYDTAKHIGLPSDPLDPKSKKNDFWPVAMGMKSVKGFRLENRDQLFIYGEVLQDRNVKEKEYSKYMGLTASNYGHEIRQIISKRKATSAEVADWQHPVSAAKLTTWVESHDTYCNANESATLTDTQIR
;
A
#
# COMPACT_ATOMS: atom_id res chain seq x y z
N SER A 1 -16.64 7.92 -41.35
CA SER A 1 -15.52 7.39 -40.56
C SER A 1 -15.11 8.26 -39.36
N ILE A 2 -15.29 9.60 -39.44
CA ILE A 2 -14.94 10.55 -38.36
C ILE A 2 -15.89 10.44 -37.15
N HIS A 3 -17.16 10.09 -37.36
CA HIS A 3 -18.16 9.92 -36.30
C HIS A 3 -17.93 8.64 -35.46
N ALA A 4 -17.50 7.56 -36.08
CA ALA A 4 -17.21 6.30 -35.40
C ALA A 4 -15.94 6.42 -34.51
N SER A 5 -14.92 7.17 -34.97
CA SER A 5 -13.70 7.43 -34.22
C SER A 5 -13.93 8.30 -32.96
N LYS A 6 -14.85 9.26 -33.00
CA LYS A 6 -15.20 10.09 -31.85
C LYS A 6 -16.02 9.31 -30.80
N LYS A 7 -16.87 8.39 -31.22
CA LYS A 7 -17.67 7.57 -30.30
C LYS A 7 -16.78 6.56 -29.55
N LEU A 8 -15.83 5.93 -30.22
CA LEU A 8 -14.87 5.03 -29.64
C LEU A 8 -13.92 5.74 -28.63
N LYS A 9 -13.52 6.97 -28.92
CA LYS A 9 -12.70 7.76 -27.97
C LYS A 9 -13.49 8.18 -26.72
N GLY A 10 -14.77 8.49 -26.85
CA GLY A 10 -15.65 8.81 -25.72
C GLY A 10 -15.95 7.59 -24.84
N GLU A 11 -16.17 6.43 -25.45
CA GLU A 11 -16.42 5.18 -24.73
C GLU A 11 -15.15 4.67 -24.02
N ALA A 12 -13.97 4.81 -24.61
CA ALA A 12 -12.69 4.47 -23.98
C ALA A 12 -12.40 5.38 -22.77
N SER A 13 -12.69 6.68 -22.88
CA SER A 13 -12.55 7.63 -21.78
C SER A 13 -13.52 7.36 -20.62
N CYS A 14 -14.74 6.92 -20.91
CA CYS A 14 -15.72 6.59 -19.88
C CYS A 14 -15.41 5.27 -19.17
N ARG A 15 -14.74 4.32 -19.84
CA ARG A 15 -14.35 3.03 -19.24
C ARG A 15 -13.18 3.14 -18.28
N THR A 16 -12.33 4.13 -18.41
CA THR A 16 -11.13 4.28 -17.57
C THR A 16 -11.40 4.83 -16.16
N THR A 17 -12.58 5.37 -15.90
CA THR A 17 -12.89 6.01 -14.62
C THR A 17 -13.69 5.16 -13.63
N ASN A 18 -14.27 4.03 -14.06
CA ASN A 18 -15.16 3.24 -13.20
C ASN A 18 -15.03 1.71 -13.33
N THR A 19 -13.97 1.19 -13.94
CA THR A 19 -13.84 -0.26 -14.22
C THR A 19 -12.50 -0.87 -13.82
N GLU A 20 -11.71 -0.17 -13.01
CA GLU A 20 -10.45 -0.73 -12.51
C GLU A 20 -10.75 -1.76 -11.43
N THR A 21 -10.21 -2.96 -11.61
CA THR A 21 -10.36 -4.07 -10.68
C THR A 21 -9.00 -4.61 -10.29
N ILE A 22 -8.76 -4.74 -8.99
CA ILE A 22 -7.48 -5.17 -8.44
C ILE A 22 -7.62 -6.58 -7.86
N LEU A 23 -6.82 -7.52 -8.34
CA LEU A 23 -6.61 -8.77 -7.63
C LEU A 23 -5.50 -8.56 -6.60
N HIS A 24 -5.81 -8.72 -5.32
CA HIS A 24 -4.79 -8.78 -4.28
C HIS A 24 -4.21 -10.20 -4.22
N ALA A 25 -3.07 -10.41 -4.88
CA ALA A 25 -2.34 -11.68 -4.90
C ALA A 25 -1.51 -11.85 -3.61
N TRP A 26 -2.20 -11.86 -2.49
CA TRP A 26 -1.61 -11.86 -1.15
C TRP A 26 -0.75 -13.10 -0.90
N CYS A 27 0.52 -12.89 -0.56
CA CYS A 27 1.54 -13.91 -0.36
C CYS A 27 1.86 -14.77 -1.59
N TRP A 28 1.41 -14.41 -2.78
CA TRP A 28 1.84 -15.06 -4.00
C TRP A 28 3.24 -14.60 -4.38
N SER A 29 4.10 -15.55 -4.76
CA SER A 29 5.41 -15.19 -5.31
C SER A 29 5.28 -14.49 -6.67
N PHE A 30 6.31 -13.76 -7.07
CA PHE A 30 6.37 -13.15 -8.40
C PHE A 30 6.16 -14.18 -9.52
N ASN A 31 6.76 -15.36 -9.38
CA ASN A 31 6.58 -16.44 -10.36
C ASN A 31 5.15 -16.97 -10.38
N THR A 32 4.52 -17.17 -9.23
CA THR A 32 3.11 -17.58 -9.17
C THR A 32 2.20 -16.57 -9.85
N ILE A 33 2.40 -15.29 -9.59
CA ILE A 33 1.64 -14.21 -10.25
C ILE A 33 1.88 -14.25 -11.77
N ARG A 34 3.13 -14.36 -12.20
CA ARG A 34 3.51 -14.43 -13.61
C ARG A 34 2.84 -15.61 -14.32
N GLU A 35 2.90 -16.78 -13.72
CA GLU A 35 2.32 -18.01 -14.28
C GLU A 35 0.80 -17.99 -14.41
N ASN A 36 0.13 -17.21 -13.56
CA ASN A 36 -1.32 -17.04 -13.56
C ASN A 36 -1.79 -15.75 -14.27
N MET A 37 -0.90 -14.99 -14.90
CA MET A 37 -1.23 -13.66 -15.43
C MET A 37 -2.34 -13.70 -16.49
N LYS A 38 -2.31 -14.71 -17.38
CA LYS A 38 -3.39 -14.87 -18.35
C LYS A 38 -4.73 -15.09 -17.67
N SER A 39 -4.80 -15.94 -16.66
CA SER A 39 -6.04 -16.22 -15.92
C SER A 39 -6.54 -15.00 -15.16
N ILE A 40 -5.62 -14.18 -14.62
CA ILE A 40 -5.94 -12.92 -13.97
C ILE A 40 -6.61 -11.96 -14.96
N ALA A 41 -6.03 -11.81 -16.15
CA ALA A 41 -6.59 -10.95 -17.20
C ALA A 41 -7.92 -11.49 -17.72
N ASP A 42 -8.03 -12.79 -17.96
CA ASP A 42 -9.27 -13.44 -18.45
C ASP A 42 -10.41 -13.31 -17.42
N ALA A 43 -10.09 -13.27 -16.14
CA ALA A 43 -11.07 -13.02 -15.07
C ALA A 43 -11.55 -11.56 -15.01
N GLY A 44 -10.99 -10.66 -15.81
CA GLY A 44 -11.38 -9.26 -15.90
C GLY A 44 -10.64 -8.32 -14.94
N PHE A 45 -9.61 -8.79 -14.25
CA PHE A 45 -8.77 -7.91 -13.44
C PHE A 45 -7.87 -7.04 -14.34
N THR A 46 -7.85 -5.75 -14.06
CA THR A 46 -7.02 -4.78 -14.77
C THR A 46 -5.71 -4.50 -14.06
N MET A 47 -5.65 -4.87 -12.79
CA MET A 47 -4.47 -4.71 -11.93
C MET A 47 -4.27 -5.95 -11.06
N VAL A 48 -3.01 -6.22 -10.71
CA VAL A 48 -2.64 -7.20 -9.70
C VAL A 48 -1.76 -6.53 -8.65
N GLN A 49 -2.15 -6.65 -7.38
CA GLN A 49 -1.38 -6.14 -6.26
C GLN A 49 -0.56 -7.24 -5.63
N THR A 50 0.75 -7.02 -5.52
CA THR A 50 1.66 -7.92 -4.82
C THR A 50 1.66 -7.65 -3.32
N SER A 51 2.07 -8.63 -2.52
CA SER A 51 2.58 -8.38 -1.18
C SER A 51 3.90 -7.56 -1.25
N PRO A 52 4.43 -7.06 -0.12
CA PRO A 52 5.65 -6.24 -0.14
C PRO A 52 6.82 -6.92 -0.84
N ALA A 53 7.47 -6.19 -1.73
CA ALA A 53 8.57 -6.69 -2.56
C ALA A 53 9.96 -6.46 -1.93
N ASN A 54 10.03 -5.69 -0.86
CA ASN A 54 11.29 -5.33 -0.21
C ASN A 54 11.81 -6.43 0.72
N HIS A 55 13.10 -6.35 1.05
CA HIS A 55 13.70 -7.23 2.03
C HIS A 55 13.01 -7.10 3.39
N CYS A 56 12.67 -8.24 4.01
CA CYS A 56 11.86 -8.30 5.22
C CYS A 56 12.38 -9.32 6.22
N PHE A 57 11.85 -9.25 7.44
CA PHE A 57 12.14 -10.19 8.51
C PHE A 57 11.78 -11.62 8.10
N ILE A 58 12.66 -12.58 8.42
CA ILE A 58 12.48 -13.99 8.05
C ILE A 58 11.90 -14.79 9.22
N GLY A 59 12.40 -14.54 10.45
CA GLY A 59 11.98 -15.23 11.66
C GLY A 59 12.23 -16.74 11.64
N ASP A 60 11.43 -17.44 12.42
CA ASP A 60 11.52 -18.89 12.62
C ASP A 60 10.74 -19.66 11.54
N GLY A 61 11.33 -19.88 10.41
CA GLY A 61 10.73 -20.65 9.32
C GLY A 61 10.09 -19.80 8.22
N GLY A 62 10.20 -18.48 8.32
CA GLY A 62 9.69 -17.54 7.33
C GLY A 62 8.17 -17.44 7.29
N GLY A 63 7.66 -16.54 6.48
CA GLY A 63 6.23 -16.25 6.35
C GLY A 63 5.55 -16.88 5.15
N LYS A 64 6.03 -18.03 4.67
CA LYS A 64 5.53 -18.65 3.42
C LYS A 64 4.14 -19.23 3.54
N GLN A 65 3.73 -19.64 4.73
CA GLN A 65 2.38 -20.12 4.98
C GLN A 65 1.47 -18.98 5.37
N ILE A 66 0.28 -18.97 4.83
CA ILE A 66 -0.72 -17.93 5.10
C ILE A 66 -1.45 -18.20 6.40
N MET A 67 -1.84 -19.46 6.63
CA MET A 67 -2.64 -19.90 7.77
C MET A 67 -1.85 -20.89 8.64
N GLY A 68 -2.32 -21.11 9.86
CA GLY A 68 -1.71 -22.04 10.80
C GLY A 68 -0.39 -21.50 11.35
N ASN A 69 0.70 -22.18 11.07
CA ASN A 69 2.05 -21.79 11.49
C ASN A 69 2.67 -20.69 10.64
N GLY A 70 1.94 -20.18 9.65
CA GLY A 70 2.41 -19.11 8.79
C GLY A 70 2.55 -17.79 9.51
N LYS A 71 3.49 -17.01 9.05
CA LYS A 71 3.85 -15.70 9.63
C LYS A 71 3.73 -14.62 8.54
N TRP A 72 2.58 -14.52 7.90
CA TRP A 72 2.32 -13.56 6.81
C TRP A 72 2.71 -12.12 7.18
N TYR A 73 2.60 -11.74 8.45
CA TYR A 73 2.96 -10.41 8.96
C TYR A 73 4.48 -10.13 8.94
N TYR A 74 5.35 -11.14 8.72
CA TYR A 74 6.78 -10.91 8.49
C TYR A 74 7.03 -10.11 7.21
N HIS A 75 6.16 -10.23 6.21
CA HIS A 75 6.28 -9.45 4.98
C HIS A 75 6.09 -7.95 5.23
N TYR A 76 5.39 -7.59 6.29
CA TYR A 76 5.15 -6.21 6.72
C TYR A 76 6.19 -5.73 7.75
N GLN A 77 7.31 -6.39 7.84
CA GLN A 77 8.43 -6.03 8.70
C GLN A 77 9.71 -5.76 7.86
N PRO A 78 9.84 -4.57 7.25
CA PRO A 78 10.97 -4.23 6.42
C PRO A 78 12.30 -4.23 7.17
N LEU A 79 13.33 -4.76 6.53
CA LEU A 79 14.72 -4.67 6.97
C LEU A 79 15.56 -3.82 6.01
N ASP A 80 15.09 -3.64 4.79
CA ASP A 80 15.71 -2.83 3.76
C ASP A 80 14.68 -2.46 2.69
N TRP A 81 15.00 -1.46 1.87
CA TRP A 81 14.21 -1.07 0.71
C TRP A 81 14.98 -1.38 -0.58
N THR A 82 15.10 -2.67 -0.85
CA THR A 82 15.62 -3.27 -2.08
C THR A 82 14.68 -4.34 -2.56
N ILE A 83 14.60 -4.58 -3.88
CA ILE A 83 13.66 -5.55 -4.46
C ILE A 83 14.14 -6.98 -4.21
N GLY A 84 13.28 -7.78 -3.63
CA GLY A 84 13.46 -9.20 -3.41
C GLY A 84 13.38 -9.62 -1.95
N ASN A 85 12.75 -10.75 -1.72
CA ASN A 85 12.70 -11.41 -0.41
C ASN A 85 12.38 -12.90 -0.59
N TYR A 86 12.50 -13.65 0.51
CA TYR A 86 12.34 -15.11 0.49
C TYR A 86 10.95 -15.59 0.07
N GLN A 87 9.91 -14.78 0.28
CA GLN A 87 8.53 -15.14 -0.08
C GLN A 87 8.21 -14.82 -1.54
N MET A 88 8.59 -13.62 -1.97
CA MET A 88 8.17 -13.09 -3.27
C MET A 88 9.08 -13.55 -4.40
N GLY A 89 10.38 -13.61 -4.15
CA GLY A 89 11.38 -13.97 -5.15
C GLY A 89 12.43 -12.89 -5.38
N THR A 90 13.16 -13.00 -6.47
CA THR A 90 14.27 -12.14 -6.84
C THR A 90 13.82 -10.92 -7.64
N ARG A 91 14.70 -9.95 -7.79
CA ARG A 91 14.48 -8.79 -8.67
C ARG A 91 14.26 -9.20 -10.13
N ASP A 92 14.99 -10.17 -10.64
CA ASP A 92 14.80 -10.69 -12.00
C ASP A 92 13.43 -11.36 -12.19
N GLU A 93 12.95 -12.09 -11.18
CA GLU A 93 11.61 -12.64 -11.18
C GLU A 93 10.52 -11.57 -11.12
N PHE A 94 10.76 -10.47 -10.41
CA PHE A 94 9.88 -9.28 -10.44
C PHE A 94 9.81 -8.66 -11.84
N ILE A 95 10.95 -8.48 -12.50
CA ILE A 95 11.02 -7.97 -13.88
C ILE A 95 10.22 -8.88 -14.82
N ALA A 96 10.41 -10.20 -14.72
CA ALA A 96 9.69 -11.17 -15.55
C ALA A 96 8.18 -11.14 -15.33
N MET A 97 7.73 -10.98 -14.09
CA MET A 97 6.32 -10.81 -13.75
C MET A 97 5.73 -9.55 -14.38
N CYS A 98 6.41 -8.44 -14.27
CA CYS A 98 5.98 -7.16 -14.86
C CYS A 98 5.91 -7.23 -16.39
N ALA A 99 6.88 -7.90 -17.02
CA ALA A 99 6.89 -8.12 -18.47
C ALA A 99 5.69 -8.95 -18.92
N GLU A 100 5.34 -9.98 -18.16
CA GLU A 100 4.16 -10.82 -18.44
C GLU A 100 2.86 -10.04 -18.27
N ALA A 101 2.75 -9.25 -17.19
CA ALA A 101 1.60 -8.38 -16.95
C ALA A 101 1.35 -7.42 -18.13
N LYS A 102 2.42 -6.83 -18.66
CA LYS A 102 2.34 -5.93 -19.81
C LYS A 102 1.77 -6.61 -21.05
N LYS A 103 2.07 -7.87 -21.30
CA LYS A 103 1.52 -8.65 -22.44
C LYS A 103 0.00 -8.75 -22.37
N TYR A 104 -0.57 -8.83 -21.19
CA TYR A 104 -2.00 -8.99 -20.97
C TYR A 104 -2.71 -7.69 -20.58
N GLY A 105 -2.02 -6.55 -20.63
CA GLY A 105 -2.59 -5.25 -20.28
C GLY A 105 -2.93 -5.12 -18.80
N VAL A 106 -2.30 -5.90 -17.93
CA VAL A 106 -2.48 -5.85 -16.48
C VAL A 106 -1.39 -4.96 -15.87
N ARG A 107 -1.79 -4.08 -14.96
CA ARG A 107 -0.87 -3.21 -14.22
C ARG A 107 -0.46 -3.87 -12.91
N VAL A 108 0.84 -3.85 -12.60
CA VAL A 108 1.36 -4.36 -11.33
C VAL A 108 1.38 -3.24 -10.30
N ILE A 109 0.71 -3.46 -9.18
CA ILE A 109 0.67 -2.57 -8.01
C ILE A 109 1.47 -3.23 -6.90
N VAL A 110 2.43 -2.52 -6.32
CA VAL A 110 3.28 -3.03 -5.25
C VAL A 110 2.86 -2.46 -3.91
N ASP A 111 2.70 -3.31 -2.92
CA ASP A 111 2.49 -2.88 -1.53
C ASP A 111 3.81 -2.34 -0.97
N VAL A 112 3.83 -1.07 -0.57
CA VAL A 112 5.03 -0.38 -0.09
C VAL A 112 4.86 0.14 1.33
N LEU A 113 5.90 0.00 2.14
CA LEU A 113 5.86 0.22 3.58
C LEU A 113 6.98 1.16 4.05
N PRO A 114 6.94 2.45 3.74
CA PRO A 114 7.97 3.38 4.22
C PRO A 114 7.82 3.75 5.72
N ASN A 115 6.68 3.44 6.33
CA ASN A 115 6.35 3.91 7.67
C ASN A 115 7.21 3.33 8.79
N HIS A 116 7.62 2.07 8.70
CA HIS A 116 8.23 1.33 9.81
C HIS A 116 9.25 0.29 9.35
N THR A 117 10.05 -0.19 10.29
CA THR A 117 10.91 -1.37 10.09
C THR A 117 10.40 -2.56 10.88
N ALA A 118 11.06 -3.71 10.72
CA ALA A 118 10.89 -4.84 11.61
C ALA A 118 11.12 -4.46 13.09
N PHE A 119 10.50 -5.20 13.99
CA PHE A 119 10.66 -4.99 15.44
C PHE A 119 12.13 -5.12 15.91
N ASP A 120 12.90 -6.00 15.28
CA ASP A 120 14.33 -6.16 15.57
C ASP A 120 15.16 -5.13 14.78
N THR A 121 15.45 -4.01 15.43
CA THR A 121 16.23 -2.93 14.82
C THR A 121 17.68 -3.33 14.51
N SER A 122 18.21 -4.36 15.18
CA SER A 122 19.57 -4.85 14.94
C SER A 122 19.70 -5.57 13.58
N ALA A 123 18.59 -6.07 13.04
CA ALA A 123 18.55 -6.76 11.76
C ALA A 123 18.43 -5.82 10.55
N VAL A 124 18.22 -4.53 10.76
CA VAL A 124 18.15 -3.53 9.69
C VAL A 124 19.47 -3.51 8.90
N ALA A 125 19.35 -3.49 7.57
CA ALA A 125 20.48 -3.59 6.67
C ALA A 125 21.54 -2.49 6.88
N GLN A 126 22.80 -2.85 6.77
CA GLN A 126 23.92 -1.92 6.99
C GLN A 126 23.90 -0.77 5.98
N GLY A 127 23.54 -1.04 4.71
CA GLY A 127 23.44 0.00 3.69
C GLY A 127 22.43 1.09 4.03
N LEU A 128 21.31 0.71 4.64
CA LEU A 128 20.31 1.69 5.11
C LEU A 128 20.85 2.49 6.32
N ARG A 129 21.50 1.83 7.27
CA ARG A 129 22.13 2.50 8.43
C ARG A 129 23.16 3.53 7.98
N ASP A 130 24.01 3.16 7.02
CA ASP A 130 25.04 4.05 6.47
C ASP A 130 24.39 5.24 5.72
N ALA A 131 23.34 4.97 4.96
CA ALA A 131 22.65 6.01 4.19
C ALA A 131 22.06 7.11 5.07
N VAL A 132 21.56 6.77 6.25
CA VAL A 132 20.97 7.74 7.20
C VAL A 132 21.97 8.25 8.26
N GLY A 133 23.21 7.79 8.23
CA GLY A 133 24.25 8.21 9.19
C GLY A 133 24.11 7.58 10.57
N GLY A 134 23.56 6.37 10.65
CA GLY A 134 23.39 5.58 11.87
C GLY A 134 21.94 5.27 12.20
N ILE A 135 21.73 4.18 12.93
CA ILE A 135 20.40 3.65 13.23
C ILE A 135 19.49 4.66 13.98
N ASP A 136 20.07 5.48 14.85
CA ASP A 136 19.30 6.46 15.62
C ASP A 136 18.70 7.57 14.74
N ASN A 137 19.28 7.81 13.57
CA ASN A 137 18.76 8.77 12.59
C ASN A 137 17.61 8.20 11.74
N LEU A 138 17.41 6.89 11.78
CA LEU A 138 16.37 6.23 11.00
C LEU A 138 14.97 6.43 11.59
N TYR A 139 14.87 6.59 12.91
CA TYR A 139 13.59 6.61 13.62
C TYR A 139 13.22 8.00 14.11
N HIS A 140 11.91 8.26 14.24
CA HIS A 140 11.38 9.41 14.97
C HIS A 140 11.85 9.41 16.43
N ALA A 141 11.81 10.55 17.11
CA ALA A 141 12.24 10.68 18.49
C ALA A 141 11.56 9.68 19.44
N ASN A 142 10.28 9.43 19.22
CA ASN A 142 9.47 8.43 19.94
C ASN A 142 9.12 7.22 19.07
N GLY A 143 9.87 6.95 18.02
CA GLY A 143 9.57 5.88 17.06
C GLY A 143 9.57 4.48 17.65
N LEU A 144 10.28 4.25 18.76
CA LEU A 144 10.30 2.96 19.49
C LEU A 144 9.22 2.87 20.58
N VAL A 145 8.43 3.91 20.77
CA VAL A 145 7.32 3.96 21.75
C VAL A 145 6.01 3.66 21.03
N GLU A 146 5.23 2.74 21.59
CA GLU A 146 3.93 2.37 21.00
C GLU A 146 2.92 3.51 21.07
N ILE A 147 2.10 3.67 20.03
CA ILE A 147 0.97 4.60 20.01
C ILE A 147 -0.03 4.19 21.09
N LYS A 148 -0.40 5.13 21.94
CA LYS A 148 -1.43 4.96 22.98
C LYS A 148 -2.75 5.60 22.61
N ASP A 149 -2.72 6.70 21.88
CA ASP A 149 -3.89 7.43 21.40
C ASP A 149 -3.79 7.66 19.88
N TYR A 150 -4.53 6.89 19.12
CA TYR A 150 -4.58 6.99 17.65
C TYR A 150 -5.28 8.28 17.16
N ASN A 151 -5.99 8.99 18.02
CA ASN A 151 -6.59 10.29 17.72
C ASN A 151 -5.62 11.46 17.97
N ASP A 152 -4.49 11.22 18.62
CA ASP A 152 -3.40 12.18 18.73
C ASP A 152 -2.52 12.08 17.48
N ARG A 153 -2.57 13.11 16.62
CA ARG A 153 -1.85 13.09 15.35
C ARG A 153 -0.34 13.04 15.52
N LEU A 154 0.21 13.64 16.57
CA LEU A 154 1.65 13.51 16.83
C LEU A 154 2.04 12.07 17.14
N GLN A 155 1.32 11.41 18.04
CA GLN A 155 1.57 9.99 18.32
C GLN A 155 1.32 9.12 17.08
N CYS A 156 0.19 9.33 16.42
CA CYS A 156 -0.21 8.54 15.24
C CYS A 156 0.85 8.57 14.12
N THR A 157 1.55 9.70 13.95
CA THR A 157 2.51 9.91 12.86
C THR A 157 3.98 9.81 13.26
N THR A 158 4.29 9.67 14.55
CA THR A 158 5.69 9.65 15.02
C THR A 158 6.01 8.57 16.04
N SER A 159 5.04 7.74 16.40
CA SER A 159 5.23 6.62 17.34
C SER A 159 4.96 5.27 16.67
N GLY A 160 5.39 4.19 17.32
CA GLY A 160 5.35 2.84 16.77
C GLY A 160 3.93 2.25 16.66
N VAL A 161 3.71 1.45 15.65
CA VAL A 161 2.44 0.76 15.40
C VAL A 161 2.63 -0.74 15.57
N GLY A 162 1.89 -1.37 16.49
CA GLY A 162 1.91 -2.81 16.66
C GLY A 162 3.28 -3.37 17.03
N GLY A 163 4.08 -2.62 17.80
CA GLY A 163 5.43 -2.98 18.18
C GLY A 163 6.48 -2.76 17.10
N LEU A 164 6.12 -2.14 15.97
CA LEU A 164 7.03 -1.86 14.87
C LEU A 164 7.59 -0.43 14.97
N PRO A 165 8.94 -0.27 14.95
CA PRO A 165 9.61 1.02 15.06
C PRO A 165 9.24 1.98 13.92
N ASP A 166 8.90 3.21 14.28
CA ASP A 166 8.44 4.23 13.36
C ASP A 166 9.60 4.98 12.71
N VAL A 167 9.69 4.88 11.39
CA VAL A 167 10.74 5.51 10.60
C VAL A 167 10.53 7.03 10.54
N ASN A 168 11.62 7.77 10.67
CA ASN A 168 11.62 9.21 10.40
C ASN A 168 11.52 9.46 8.89
N THR A 169 10.30 9.43 8.38
CA THR A 169 9.98 9.62 6.97
C THR A 169 10.27 11.05 6.46
N GLU A 170 10.54 11.99 7.35
CA GLU A 170 10.95 13.37 7.04
C GLU A 170 12.46 13.52 6.94
N ASN A 171 13.24 12.49 7.29
CA ASN A 171 14.69 12.50 7.08
C ASN A 171 15.00 12.48 5.57
N PRO A 172 15.69 13.50 5.02
CA PRO A 172 15.97 13.55 3.59
C PRO A 172 16.82 12.38 3.09
N ASP A 173 17.71 11.86 3.91
CA ASP A 173 18.55 10.71 3.55
C ASP A 173 17.70 9.44 3.42
N PHE A 174 16.74 9.24 4.33
CA PHE A 174 15.77 8.15 4.21
C PHE A 174 14.86 8.33 3.00
N GLN A 175 14.32 9.53 2.80
CA GLN A 175 13.46 9.84 1.64
C GLN A 175 14.19 9.52 0.32
N TYR A 176 15.43 9.93 0.19
CA TYR A 176 16.23 9.62 -1.00
C TYR A 176 16.43 8.12 -1.17
N TYR A 177 16.82 7.42 -0.10
CA TYR A 177 17.01 5.97 -0.11
C TYR A 177 15.73 5.22 -0.52
N TYR A 178 14.62 5.56 0.08
CA TYR A 178 13.31 4.99 -0.24
C TYR A 178 12.89 5.30 -1.68
N MET A 179 13.09 6.52 -2.15
CA MET A 179 12.72 6.90 -3.53
C MET A 179 13.59 6.22 -4.58
N GLN A 180 14.82 5.82 -4.25
CA GLN A 180 15.62 4.97 -5.15
C GLN A 180 14.99 3.57 -5.28
N TYR A 181 14.43 3.02 -4.22
CA TYR A 181 13.65 1.78 -4.27
C TYR A 181 12.40 1.93 -5.15
N VAL A 182 11.65 3.00 -4.98
CA VAL A 182 10.47 3.30 -5.81
C VAL A 182 10.87 3.44 -7.29
N ALA A 183 11.93 4.18 -7.57
CA ALA A 183 12.44 4.35 -8.93
C ALA A 183 12.87 3.01 -9.56
N ASP A 184 13.46 2.12 -8.77
CA ASP A 184 13.85 0.79 -9.24
C ASP A 184 12.63 -0.10 -9.53
N LEU A 185 11.61 -0.07 -8.68
CA LEU A 185 10.34 -0.75 -8.94
C LEU A 185 9.72 -0.29 -10.27
N ILE A 186 9.71 1.01 -10.53
CA ILE A 186 9.18 1.58 -11.78
C ILE A 186 10.03 1.14 -12.99
N ARG A 187 11.36 1.17 -12.88
CA ARG A 187 12.26 0.67 -13.94
C ARG A 187 12.01 -0.79 -14.25
N CYS A 188 11.68 -1.59 -13.24
CA CYS A 188 11.37 -3.01 -13.40
C CYS A 188 9.97 -3.26 -13.97
N GLY A 189 9.10 -2.24 -14.04
CA GLY A 189 7.80 -2.34 -14.67
C GLY A 189 6.60 -2.17 -13.73
N ALA A 190 6.79 -1.79 -12.47
CA ALA A 190 5.67 -1.45 -11.58
C ALA A 190 4.85 -0.30 -12.15
N GLY A 191 3.53 -0.44 -12.11
CA GLY A 191 2.57 0.56 -12.62
C GLY A 191 1.86 1.34 -11.51
N GLY A 192 2.15 1.07 -10.27
CA GLY A 192 1.57 1.78 -9.15
C GLY A 192 1.92 1.17 -7.79
N PHE A 193 1.36 1.77 -6.75
CA PHE A 193 1.68 1.42 -5.36
C PHE A 193 0.45 1.50 -4.46
N ARG A 194 0.41 0.60 -3.48
CA ARG A 194 -0.42 0.73 -2.30
C ARG A 194 0.48 1.10 -1.13
N TYR A 195 0.26 2.26 -0.52
CA TYR A 195 0.99 2.68 0.67
C TYR A 195 0.36 2.12 1.93
N ASP A 196 1.02 1.16 2.53
CA ASP A 196 0.66 0.59 3.82
C ASP A 196 0.75 1.65 4.92
N THR A 197 -0.15 1.60 5.90
CA THR A 197 -0.16 2.52 7.05
C THR A 197 -0.02 4.01 6.69
N ALA A 198 -0.58 4.43 5.56
CA ALA A 198 -0.40 5.79 5.04
C ALA A 198 -0.86 6.87 6.03
N LYS A 199 -1.91 6.61 6.83
CA LYS A 199 -2.37 7.56 7.85
C LYS A 199 -1.34 7.83 8.96
N HIS A 200 -0.34 6.95 9.11
CA HIS A 200 0.73 7.06 10.10
C HIS A 200 1.93 7.87 9.60
N ILE A 201 1.90 8.34 8.36
CA ILE A 201 2.91 9.24 7.81
C ILE A 201 2.34 10.66 7.76
N GLY A 202 3.05 11.60 8.38
CA GLY A 202 2.57 12.95 8.60
C GLY A 202 2.29 13.72 7.31
N LEU A 203 1.17 14.44 7.32
CA LEU A 203 0.84 15.47 6.35
C LEU A 203 1.59 16.77 6.67
N PRO A 204 1.76 17.68 5.71
CA PRO A 204 2.37 19.00 5.99
C PRO A 204 1.70 19.76 7.14
N SER A 205 0.42 19.55 7.39
CA SER A 205 -0.36 20.19 8.46
C SER A 205 -0.29 19.49 9.82
N ASP A 206 0.32 18.31 9.89
CA ASP A 206 0.44 17.54 11.13
C ASP A 206 1.54 18.12 12.05
N PRO A 207 1.47 17.86 13.37
CA PRO A 207 2.52 18.23 14.31
C PRO A 207 3.88 17.63 13.90
N LEU A 208 4.95 18.35 14.19
CA LEU A 208 6.31 17.94 13.83
C LEU A 208 6.95 17.07 14.92
N ASP A 209 7.66 16.04 14.50
CA ASP A 209 8.61 15.34 15.34
C ASP A 209 9.75 16.28 15.76
N PRO A 210 10.30 16.16 16.99
CA PRO A 210 11.43 17.01 17.42
C PRO A 210 12.67 16.94 16.51
N LYS A 211 12.87 15.84 15.80
CA LYS A 211 13.97 15.67 14.83
C LYS A 211 13.68 16.30 13.47
N SER A 212 12.46 16.75 13.20
CA SER A 212 12.00 17.16 11.87
C SER A 212 11.73 18.65 11.80
N LYS A 213 12.00 19.25 10.64
CA LYS A 213 11.71 20.65 10.36
C LYS A 213 10.41 20.84 9.60
N LYS A 214 9.92 19.80 8.92
CA LYS A 214 8.70 19.80 8.12
C LYS A 214 8.26 18.37 7.80
N ASN A 215 6.96 18.18 7.61
CA ASN A 215 6.36 16.93 7.16
C ASN A 215 6.21 16.98 5.64
N ASP A 216 7.23 16.59 4.90
CA ASP A 216 7.25 16.69 3.44
C ASP A 216 7.41 15.33 2.72
N PHE A 217 7.19 14.24 3.43
CA PHE A 217 7.27 12.92 2.82
C PHE A 217 6.33 12.79 1.60
N TRP A 218 5.05 13.16 1.76
CA TRP A 218 4.08 13.00 0.67
C TRP A 218 4.38 13.88 -0.54
N PRO A 219 4.72 15.17 -0.40
CA PRO A 219 5.19 15.95 -1.53
C PRO A 219 6.39 15.33 -2.26
N VAL A 220 7.33 14.75 -1.54
CA VAL A 220 8.49 14.04 -2.14
C VAL A 220 8.05 12.74 -2.81
N ALA A 221 7.29 11.91 -2.12
CA ALA A 221 6.84 10.61 -2.62
C ALA A 221 6.00 10.73 -3.90
N MET A 222 5.26 11.83 -4.05
CA MET A 222 4.36 12.07 -5.18
C MET A 222 4.95 12.98 -6.27
N GLY A 223 6.26 13.26 -6.21
CA GLY A 223 6.93 14.04 -7.25
C GLY A 223 6.62 15.53 -7.27
N MET A 224 5.99 16.06 -6.22
CA MET A 224 5.71 17.49 -6.06
C MET A 224 6.93 18.26 -5.58
N LYS A 225 7.89 17.57 -4.97
CA LYS A 225 9.12 18.11 -4.42
C LYS A 225 10.27 17.15 -4.67
N SER A 226 11.46 17.72 -4.94
CA SER A 226 12.69 16.95 -5.03
C SER A 226 13.32 16.71 -3.66
N VAL A 227 14.09 15.64 -3.55
CA VAL A 227 14.95 15.34 -2.40
C VAL A 227 16.34 14.96 -2.90
N LYS A 228 17.38 15.64 -2.42
CA LYS A 228 18.78 15.37 -2.80
C LYS A 228 18.99 15.24 -4.33
N GLY A 229 18.34 16.11 -5.09
CA GLY A 229 18.40 16.13 -6.56
C GLY A 229 17.51 15.13 -7.28
N PHE A 230 16.83 14.24 -6.58
CA PHE A 230 15.86 13.31 -7.16
C PHE A 230 14.43 13.87 -7.09
N ARG A 231 13.67 13.69 -8.17
CA ARG A 231 12.22 13.93 -8.21
C ARG A 231 11.54 12.81 -8.97
N LEU A 232 10.49 12.24 -8.40
CA LEU A 232 9.63 11.29 -9.10
C LEU A 232 8.96 11.99 -10.30
N GLU A 233 9.12 11.41 -11.48
CA GLU A 233 8.51 11.91 -12.72
C GLU A 233 7.28 11.09 -13.10
N ASN A 234 6.40 11.67 -13.94
CA ASN A 234 5.23 10.99 -14.50
C ASN A 234 4.32 10.35 -13.43
N ARG A 235 4.12 11.04 -12.31
CA ARG A 235 3.25 10.59 -11.21
C ARG A 235 1.84 10.23 -11.69
N ASP A 236 1.31 11.00 -12.63
CA ASP A 236 -0.03 10.83 -13.24
C ASP A 236 -0.20 9.52 -14.01
N GLN A 237 0.89 8.88 -14.42
CA GLN A 237 0.88 7.57 -15.07
C GLN A 237 0.82 6.40 -14.08
N LEU A 238 1.02 6.66 -12.78
CA LEU A 238 1.02 5.66 -11.73
C LEU A 238 -0.33 5.60 -11.04
N PHE A 239 -0.83 4.39 -10.81
CA PHE A 239 -1.96 4.18 -9.90
C PHE A 239 -1.44 4.08 -8.46
N ILE A 240 -1.80 5.04 -7.62
CA ILE A 240 -1.35 5.05 -6.23
C ILE A 240 -2.54 5.27 -5.31
N TYR A 241 -2.64 4.43 -4.29
CA TYR A 241 -3.57 4.61 -3.20
C TYR A 241 -2.92 4.25 -1.86
N GLY A 242 -3.47 4.75 -0.77
CA GLY A 242 -2.94 4.54 0.57
C GLY A 242 -3.97 3.95 1.51
N GLU A 243 -3.49 3.14 2.43
CA GLU A 243 -4.27 2.67 3.56
C GLU A 243 -4.44 3.81 4.57
N VAL A 244 -5.62 4.41 4.55
CA VAL A 244 -6.00 5.47 5.47
C VAL A 244 -7.23 5.00 6.23
N LEU A 245 -7.00 4.27 7.32
CA LEU A 245 -8.05 3.79 8.20
C LEU A 245 -8.70 4.97 8.92
N GLN A 246 -10.03 4.99 8.91
CA GLN A 246 -10.79 6.12 9.44
C GLN A 246 -10.77 6.16 10.96
N ASP A 247 -10.50 7.33 11.52
CA ASP A 247 -10.68 7.70 12.92
C ASP A 247 -11.19 9.16 13.00
N ARG A 248 -11.34 9.69 14.21
CA ARG A 248 -11.91 11.04 14.38
C ARG A 248 -11.05 12.17 13.85
N ASN A 249 -9.73 11.98 13.82
CA ASN A 249 -8.77 13.04 13.53
C ASN A 249 -7.97 12.82 12.23
N VAL A 250 -8.24 11.74 11.51
CA VAL A 250 -7.60 11.52 10.22
C VAL A 250 -8.11 12.52 9.18
N LYS A 251 -7.16 13.13 8.47
CA LYS A 251 -7.44 14.19 7.50
C LYS A 251 -7.56 13.61 6.09
N GLU A 252 -8.58 12.83 5.84
CA GLU A 252 -8.77 12.08 4.58
C GLU A 252 -8.72 12.97 3.34
N LYS A 253 -9.35 14.14 3.38
CA LYS A 253 -9.31 15.10 2.26
C LYS A 253 -7.90 15.60 1.95
N GLU A 254 -7.04 15.74 2.96
CA GLU A 254 -5.64 16.12 2.72
C GLU A 254 -4.86 14.97 2.10
N TYR A 255 -4.99 13.74 2.60
CA TYR A 255 -4.37 12.57 1.97
C TYR A 255 -4.83 12.39 0.52
N SER A 256 -6.10 12.66 0.23
CA SER A 256 -6.66 12.53 -1.12
C SER A 256 -6.09 13.52 -2.14
N LYS A 257 -5.36 14.53 -1.72
CA LYS A 257 -4.60 15.42 -2.62
C LYS A 257 -3.38 14.71 -3.23
N TYR A 258 -2.89 13.66 -2.59
CA TYR A 258 -1.69 12.93 -2.98
C TYR A 258 -2.00 11.61 -3.68
N MET A 259 -3.08 10.92 -3.30
CA MET A 259 -3.36 9.55 -3.73
C MET A 259 -4.84 9.20 -3.58
N GLY A 260 -5.24 8.06 -4.14
CA GLY A 260 -6.50 7.41 -3.76
C GLY A 260 -6.44 6.88 -2.33
N LEU A 261 -7.59 6.60 -1.73
CA LEU A 261 -7.68 6.13 -0.35
C LEU A 261 -8.46 4.82 -0.26
N THR A 262 -8.15 4.02 0.75
CA THR A 262 -8.96 2.88 1.12
C THR A 262 -10.31 3.32 1.70
N ALA A 263 -11.38 2.65 1.30
CA ALA A 263 -12.72 2.85 1.84
C ALA A 263 -13.06 1.76 2.87
N SER A 264 -12.27 1.66 3.94
CA SER A 264 -12.39 0.59 4.96
C SER A 264 -13.75 0.55 5.63
N ASN A 265 -14.34 1.71 5.93
CA ASN A 265 -15.69 1.76 6.51
C ASN A 265 -16.78 1.26 5.54
N TYR A 266 -16.60 1.47 4.24
CA TYR A 266 -17.50 0.90 3.24
C TYR A 266 -17.47 -0.63 3.30
N GLY A 267 -16.27 -1.22 3.33
CA GLY A 267 -16.11 -2.68 3.46
C GLY A 267 -16.75 -3.21 4.75
N HIS A 268 -16.59 -2.50 5.86
CA HIS A 268 -17.23 -2.83 7.13
C HIS A 268 -18.76 -2.85 7.01
N GLU A 269 -19.36 -1.78 6.46
CA GLU A 269 -20.81 -1.70 6.24
C GLU A 269 -21.32 -2.82 5.34
N ILE A 270 -20.62 -3.10 4.23
CA ILE A 270 -20.98 -4.21 3.33
C ILE A 270 -20.99 -5.53 4.09
N ARG A 271 -19.93 -5.83 4.86
CA ARG A 271 -19.86 -7.08 5.63
C ARG A 271 -21.00 -7.19 6.65
N GLN A 272 -21.35 -6.09 7.31
CA GLN A 272 -22.48 -6.05 8.23
C GLN A 272 -23.82 -6.32 7.52
N ILE A 273 -24.00 -5.78 6.32
CA ILE A 273 -25.22 -5.97 5.54
C ILE A 273 -25.34 -7.39 5.02
N ILE A 274 -24.30 -7.93 4.37
CA ILE A 274 -24.34 -9.28 3.81
C ILE A 274 -24.39 -10.40 4.86
N SER A 275 -23.99 -10.11 6.09
CA SER A 275 -24.13 -11.05 7.21
C SER A 275 -25.60 -11.22 7.66
N LYS A 276 -26.48 -10.30 7.27
CA LYS A 276 -27.89 -10.37 7.61
C LYS A 276 -28.62 -11.41 6.76
N ARG A 277 -29.65 -12.00 7.31
CA ARG A 277 -30.47 -13.00 6.61
C ARG A 277 -31.22 -12.41 5.39
N LYS A 278 -31.52 -11.12 5.43
CA LYS A 278 -32.21 -10.38 4.35
C LYS A 278 -31.49 -9.06 4.13
N ALA A 279 -30.47 -9.06 3.26
CA ALA A 279 -29.76 -7.86 2.84
C ALA A 279 -30.45 -7.22 1.64
N THR A 280 -30.44 -5.89 1.56
CA THR A 280 -30.96 -5.13 0.41
C THR A 280 -29.92 -4.11 -0.07
N SER A 281 -29.93 -3.83 -1.35
CA SER A 281 -29.03 -2.80 -1.92
C SER A 281 -29.32 -1.38 -1.39
N ALA A 282 -30.52 -1.13 -0.92
CA ALA A 282 -30.91 0.15 -0.31
C ALA A 282 -30.09 0.47 0.96
N GLU A 283 -29.66 -0.57 1.70
CA GLU A 283 -28.90 -0.39 2.95
C GLU A 283 -27.50 0.21 2.72
N VAL A 284 -26.93 0.07 1.50
CA VAL A 284 -25.63 0.67 1.15
C VAL A 284 -25.76 1.96 0.37
N ALA A 285 -26.94 2.32 -0.09
CA ALA A 285 -27.15 3.50 -0.96
C ALA A 285 -26.84 4.82 -0.25
N ASP A 286 -26.99 4.87 1.06
CA ASP A 286 -26.81 6.08 1.86
C ASP A 286 -25.40 6.23 2.44
N TRP A 287 -24.50 5.27 2.13
CA TRP A 287 -23.12 5.36 2.62
C TRP A 287 -22.40 6.59 2.04
N GLN A 288 -21.73 7.30 2.91
CA GLN A 288 -21.03 8.54 2.59
C GLN A 288 -19.56 8.47 2.98
N HIS A 289 -18.71 9.10 2.17
CA HIS A 289 -17.30 9.31 2.44
C HIS A 289 -16.91 10.75 2.14
N PRO A 290 -16.02 11.39 2.93
CA PRO A 290 -15.61 12.77 2.68
C PRO A 290 -14.81 12.95 1.38
N VAL A 291 -14.29 11.87 0.80
CA VAL A 291 -13.52 11.87 -0.45
C VAL A 291 -14.38 11.34 -1.60
N SER A 292 -14.19 11.90 -2.79
CA SER A 292 -14.90 11.47 -4.00
C SER A 292 -14.73 9.97 -4.26
N ALA A 293 -15.80 9.29 -4.64
CA ALA A 293 -15.79 7.87 -4.98
C ALA A 293 -14.73 7.50 -6.05
N ALA A 294 -14.43 8.40 -6.98
CA ALA A 294 -13.39 8.20 -7.99
C ALA A 294 -11.97 8.02 -7.41
N LYS A 295 -11.78 8.38 -6.14
CA LYS A 295 -10.50 8.24 -5.42
C LYS A 295 -10.52 7.14 -4.37
N LEU A 296 -11.56 6.31 -4.33
CA LEU A 296 -11.69 5.28 -3.32
C LEU A 296 -11.42 3.89 -3.88
N THR A 297 -10.68 3.10 -3.13
CA THR A 297 -10.52 1.66 -3.35
C THR A 297 -11.39 0.92 -2.34
N THR A 298 -12.32 0.11 -2.82
CA THR A 298 -13.29 -0.64 -2.03
C THR A 298 -13.02 -2.14 -2.10
N TRP A 299 -13.43 -2.85 -1.06
CA TRP A 299 -13.41 -4.32 -1.02
C TRP A 299 -14.46 -4.84 -0.06
N VAL A 300 -14.81 -6.11 -0.18
CA VAL A 300 -15.61 -6.84 0.80
C VAL A 300 -14.70 -7.50 1.82
N GLU A 301 -13.65 -8.14 1.36
CA GLU A 301 -12.65 -8.82 2.18
C GLU A 301 -11.25 -8.34 1.80
N SER A 302 -10.41 -8.12 2.82
CA SER A 302 -8.97 -7.88 2.67
C SER A 302 -8.18 -8.91 3.46
N HIS A 303 -6.85 -8.93 3.32
CA HIS A 303 -5.98 -9.78 4.13
C HIS A 303 -6.17 -9.55 5.63
N ASP A 304 -6.37 -8.31 6.06
CA ASP A 304 -6.59 -7.99 7.48
C ASP A 304 -7.91 -8.53 8.02
N THR A 305 -9.00 -8.41 7.27
CA THR A 305 -10.30 -8.91 7.71
C THR A 305 -10.36 -10.45 7.67
N TYR A 306 -9.62 -11.07 6.77
CA TYR A 306 -9.53 -12.52 6.65
C TYR A 306 -8.61 -13.13 7.71
N CYS A 307 -7.36 -12.65 7.80
CA CYS A 307 -6.34 -13.28 8.65
C CYS A 307 -6.45 -12.94 10.14
N ASN A 308 -6.94 -11.77 10.47
CA ASN A 308 -7.11 -11.38 11.86
C ASN A 308 -8.39 -11.97 12.50
N ALA A 309 -9.03 -12.94 11.83
CA ALA A 309 -10.20 -13.68 12.28
C ALA A 309 -11.35 -12.79 12.76
N ASN A 310 -11.48 -11.61 12.16
CA ASN A 310 -12.46 -10.63 12.59
C ASN A 310 -13.74 -10.71 11.75
N GLU A 311 -13.91 -9.73 10.88
CA GLU A 311 -15.20 -9.45 10.27
C GLU A 311 -15.57 -10.41 9.14
N SER A 312 -14.61 -10.87 8.34
CA SER A 312 -14.92 -11.78 7.22
C SER A 312 -14.82 -13.26 7.57
N ALA A 313 -14.21 -13.61 8.70
CA ALA A 313 -14.10 -15.00 9.14
C ALA A 313 -15.47 -15.68 9.42
N THR A 314 -16.49 -14.89 9.64
CA THR A 314 -17.87 -15.38 9.88
C THR A 314 -18.74 -15.41 8.62
N LEU A 315 -18.23 -14.92 7.49
CA LEU A 315 -18.92 -14.90 6.21
C LEU A 315 -18.65 -16.19 5.42
N THR A 316 -19.66 -16.63 4.67
CA THR A 316 -19.49 -17.74 3.72
C THR A 316 -18.92 -17.23 2.40
N ASP A 317 -18.29 -18.12 1.63
CA ASP A 317 -17.80 -17.80 0.29
C ASP A 317 -18.90 -17.23 -0.62
N THR A 318 -20.13 -17.71 -0.46
CA THR A 318 -21.29 -17.21 -1.21
C THR A 318 -21.64 -15.77 -0.85
N GLN A 319 -21.46 -15.38 0.42
CA GLN A 319 -21.72 -14.01 0.87
C GLN A 319 -20.64 -13.04 0.40
N ILE A 320 -19.40 -13.52 0.28
CA ILE A 320 -18.27 -12.68 -0.17
C ILE A 320 -18.30 -12.46 -1.68
N ARG A 321 -18.72 -13.45 -2.45
CA ARG A 321 -18.84 -13.40 -3.94
C ARG A 321 -20.08 -12.63 -4.40
#